data_e6045bd843099ab5bc9c94737f6305ac
#
_entry.id   e6045bd843099ab5bc9c94737f6305ac
#
_cell.length_a   1.000
_cell.length_b   1.000
_cell.length_c   1.000
_cell.angle_alpha   90.00
_cell.angle_beta   90.00
_cell.angle_gamma   90.00
#
_symmetry.space_group_name_H-M   'P 1'
#
loop_
_entity.id
_entity.type
_entity.pdbx_description
1 polymer ?
#
loop_
_entity_poly.entity_id
_entity_poly.type
_entity_poly.pdbx_seq_one_letter_code
_entity_poly.pdbx_strand_id
1 'polypeptide(L)'
;MIEQDICPFCKLFDDQVGAEYSTTEAGKRAPLRRVDLKGEWPEDLKGIRRDQLTPSFILVDDGKEIGRLRGYPGRDEFWELLQKLLDKKDSQ
;
A
#
# COMPACT_ATOMS: atom_id res chain seq x y z
N MET A 1 1.20 2.09 -2.63
CA MET A 1 0.18 1.36 -3.41
C MET A 1 0.59 1.30 -4.87
N ILE A 2 0.79 0.12 -5.37
CA ILE A 2 1.03 -0.10 -6.80
C ILE A 2 -0.32 -0.24 -7.48
N GLU A 3 -0.58 0.54 -8.51
CA GLU A 3 -1.84 0.53 -9.23
C GLU A 3 -1.61 0.57 -10.74
N GLN A 4 -2.67 0.42 -11.51
CA GLN A 4 -2.63 0.56 -12.96
C GLN A 4 -3.99 1.02 -13.47
N ASP A 5 -4.06 1.46 -14.74
CA ASP A 5 -5.27 2.12 -15.27
C ASP A 5 -6.51 1.25 -15.19
N ILE A 6 -6.43 0.00 -15.63
CA ILE A 6 -7.57 -0.92 -15.57
C ILE A 6 -7.37 -1.86 -14.40
N CYS A 7 -7.93 -1.48 -13.25
CA CYS A 7 -7.73 -2.21 -12.01
C CYS A 7 -9.01 -2.14 -11.16
N PRO A 8 -9.93 -3.11 -11.33
CA PRO A 8 -11.19 -3.10 -10.59
C PRO A 8 -11.02 -3.08 -9.07
N PHE A 9 -10.04 -3.82 -8.55
CA PHE A 9 -9.81 -3.84 -7.11
C PHE A 9 -9.11 -2.58 -6.59
N CYS A 10 -8.37 -1.87 -7.45
CA CYS A 10 -7.84 -0.54 -7.10
C CYS A 10 -8.99 0.44 -6.90
N LYS A 11 -9.98 0.39 -7.81
CA LYS A 11 -11.17 1.22 -7.69
C LYS A 11 -11.98 0.88 -6.45
N LEU A 12 -12.12 -0.40 -6.16
CA LEU A 12 -12.83 -0.84 -4.96
C LEU A 12 -12.14 -0.33 -3.70
N PHE A 13 -10.80 -0.40 -3.65
CA PHE A 13 -10.04 0.18 -2.56
C PHE A 13 -10.33 1.67 -2.43
N ASP A 14 -10.29 2.41 -3.53
CA ASP A 14 -10.55 3.85 -3.50
C ASP A 14 -11.94 4.16 -2.95
N ASP A 15 -12.94 3.37 -3.33
CA ASP A 15 -14.32 3.57 -2.89
C ASP A 15 -14.51 3.24 -1.40
N GLN A 16 -13.84 2.21 -0.91
CA GLN A 16 -14.06 1.71 0.46
C GLN A 16 -13.08 2.26 1.49
N VAL A 17 -11.86 2.55 1.11
CA VAL A 17 -10.78 2.90 2.02
C VAL A 17 -10.11 4.22 1.64
N GLY A 18 -9.89 4.46 0.36
CA GLY A 18 -9.08 5.57 -0.10
C GLY A 18 -9.49 6.93 0.46
N ALA A 19 -10.80 7.20 0.51
CA ALA A 19 -11.31 8.49 0.96
C ALA A 19 -11.06 8.72 2.46
N GLU A 20 -11.03 7.66 3.27
CA GLU A 20 -10.84 7.79 4.72
C GLU A 20 -9.42 7.49 5.17
N TYR A 21 -8.56 7.00 4.27
CA TYR A 21 -7.24 6.49 4.64
C TYR A 21 -6.43 7.49 5.47
N SER A 22 -6.34 8.73 5.00
CA SER A 22 -5.50 9.74 5.66
C SER A 22 -6.08 10.26 6.98
N THR A 23 -7.34 9.93 7.29
CA THR A 23 -7.97 10.35 8.54
C THR A 23 -7.77 9.34 9.68
N THR A 24 -7.28 8.15 9.36
CA THR A 24 -7.07 7.09 10.37
C THR A 24 -5.67 7.20 10.97
N GLU A 25 -5.49 6.65 12.17
CA GLU A 25 -4.18 6.61 12.81
C GLU A 25 -3.17 5.83 11.98
N ALA A 26 -3.58 4.67 11.45
CA ALA A 26 -2.69 3.86 10.60
C ALA A 26 -2.30 4.62 9.34
N GLY A 27 -3.25 5.31 8.70
CA GLY A 27 -2.98 6.10 7.51
C GLY A 27 -2.05 7.28 7.76
N LYS A 28 -2.13 7.87 8.95
CA LYS A 28 -1.21 8.95 9.34
C LYS A 28 0.20 8.43 9.60
N ARG A 29 0.31 7.22 10.16
CA ARG A 29 1.61 6.59 10.41
C ARG A 29 2.28 6.12 9.13
N ALA A 30 1.48 5.73 8.13
CA ALA A 30 1.98 5.26 6.84
C ALA A 30 1.23 5.97 5.71
N PRO A 31 1.59 7.23 5.41
CA PRO A 31 0.91 7.98 4.35
C PRO A 31 0.91 7.22 3.03
N LEU A 32 -0.22 7.25 2.34
CA LEU A 32 -0.39 6.52 1.09
C LEU A 32 0.31 7.24 -0.04
N ARG A 33 1.22 6.52 -0.71
CA ARG A 33 1.86 6.98 -1.95
C ARG A 33 1.42 6.04 -3.06
N ARG A 34 1.09 6.61 -4.20
CA ARG A 34 0.60 5.84 -5.35
C ARG A 34 1.65 5.82 -6.44
N VAL A 35 1.90 4.65 -6.98
CA VAL A 35 2.83 4.47 -8.11
C VAL A 35 2.16 3.60 -9.16
N ASP A 36 2.41 3.93 -10.42
CA ASP A 36 1.90 3.14 -11.54
C ASP A 36 2.81 1.94 -11.77
N LEU A 37 2.22 0.76 -11.91
CA LEU A 37 2.99 -0.46 -12.15
C LEU A 37 3.95 -0.32 -13.33
N LYS A 38 3.52 0.37 -14.38
CA LYS A 38 4.29 0.52 -15.63
C LYS A 38 4.96 1.88 -15.77
N GLY A 39 4.80 2.77 -14.77
CA GLY A 39 5.35 4.11 -14.84
C GLY A 39 6.73 4.23 -14.21
N GLU A 40 7.24 5.45 -14.19
CA GLU A 40 8.47 5.74 -13.46
C GLU A 40 8.18 5.89 -11.99
N TRP A 41 9.04 5.32 -11.17
CA TRP A 41 8.91 5.42 -9.72
C TRP A 41 9.87 6.46 -9.15
N PRO A 42 9.50 7.09 -8.02
CA PRO A 42 10.41 7.99 -7.33
C PRO A 42 11.73 7.30 -6.98
N GLU A 43 12.79 8.08 -6.91
CA GLU A 43 14.13 7.55 -6.70
C GLU A 43 14.23 6.69 -5.43
N ASP A 44 13.57 7.12 -4.36
CA ASP A 44 13.60 6.40 -3.09
C ASP A 44 12.85 5.06 -3.11
N LEU A 45 12.06 4.79 -4.16
CA LEU A 45 11.31 3.55 -4.31
C LEU A 45 11.85 2.63 -5.41
N LYS A 46 12.89 3.05 -6.12
CA LYS A 46 13.42 2.25 -7.25
C LYS A 46 13.98 0.90 -6.83
N GLY A 47 14.41 0.76 -5.60
CA GLY A 47 14.90 -0.52 -5.07
C GLY A 47 13.80 -1.49 -4.66
N ILE A 48 12.55 -1.06 -4.68
CA ILE A 48 11.41 -1.88 -4.28
C ILE A 48 10.96 -2.72 -5.49
N ARG A 49 10.84 -4.03 -5.30
CA ARG A 49 10.40 -4.94 -6.38
C ARG A 49 8.93 -4.65 -6.71
N ARG A 50 8.66 -4.49 -7.99
CA ARG A 50 7.30 -4.28 -8.49
C ARG A 50 6.53 -5.61 -8.48
N ASP A 51 5.36 -5.60 -7.87
CA ASP A 51 4.46 -6.74 -7.93
C ASP A 51 3.54 -6.57 -9.13
N GLN A 52 3.36 -7.62 -9.91
CA GLN A 52 2.51 -7.58 -11.10
C GLN A 52 1.02 -7.59 -10.73
N LEU A 53 0.68 -8.02 -9.53
CA LEU A 53 -0.70 -7.98 -9.05
C LEU A 53 -1.05 -6.59 -8.54
N THR A 54 -2.16 -6.02 -9.02
CA THR A 54 -2.63 -4.73 -8.52
C THR A 54 -4.04 -4.83 -7.95
N PRO A 55 -4.32 -4.10 -6.88
CA PRO A 55 -3.37 -3.27 -6.14
C PRO A 55 -2.43 -4.13 -5.30
N SER A 56 -1.22 -3.66 -5.11
CA SER A 56 -0.31 -4.21 -4.08
C SER A 56 0.10 -3.08 -3.17
N PHE A 57 0.14 -3.36 -1.87
CA PHE A 57 0.47 -2.37 -0.86
C PHE A 57 1.75 -2.77 -0.19
N ILE A 58 2.76 -1.92 -0.26
CA ILE A 58 4.08 -2.21 0.29
C ILE A 58 4.38 -1.17 1.36
N LEU A 59 4.60 -1.64 2.58
CA LEU A 59 5.05 -0.77 3.65
C LEU A 59 6.56 -0.61 3.54
N VAL A 60 6.99 0.64 3.39
CA VAL A 60 8.40 0.99 3.17
C VAL A 60 8.86 1.89 4.32
N ASP A 61 10.03 1.60 4.86
CA ASP A 61 10.66 2.41 5.87
C ASP A 61 12.12 2.66 5.47
N ASP A 62 12.47 3.92 5.28
CA ASP A 62 13.82 4.33 4.91
C ASP A 62 14.32 3.60 3.64
N GLY A 63 13.44 3.52 2.63
CA GLY A 63 13.75 2.89 1.36
C GLY A 63 13.73 1.37 1.37
N LYS A 64 13.40 0.75 2.51
CA LYS A 64 13.40 -0.71 2.65
C LYS A 64 11.98 -1.23 2.85
N GLU A 65 11.68 -2.34 2.18
CA GLU A 65 10.39 -3.01 2.34
C GLU A 65 10.29 -3.70 3.69
N ILE A 66 9.25 -3.37 4.45
CA ILE A 66 8.92 -4.04 5.72
C ILE A 66 8.07 -5.28 5.42
N GLY A 67 7.12 -5.14 4.51
CA GLY A 67 6.24 -6.22 4.10
C GLY A 67 5.26 -5.72 3.05
N ARG A 68 4.43 -6.62 2.54
CA ARG A 68 3.46 -6.24 1.51
C ARG A 68 2.16 -7.02 1.60
N LEU A 69 1.10 -6.40 1.10
CA LEU A 69 -0.20 -7.02 0.90
C LEU A 69 -0.43 -7.11 -0.60
N ARG A 70 -0.63 -8.32 -1.11
CA ARG A 70 -0.89 -8.52 -2.53
C ARG A 70 -2.41 -8.59 -2.75
N GLY A 71 -2.92 -7.63 -3.51
CA GLY A 71 -4.35 -7.52 -3.74
C GLY A 71 -5.07 -6.75 -2.64
N TYR A 72 -6.37 -6.55 -2.84
CA TYR A 72 -7.21 -5.87 -1.87
C TYR A 72 -8.21 -6.86 -1.29
N PRO A 73 -8.09 -7.22 -0.01
CA PRO A 73 -8.89 -8.28 0.59
C PRO A 73 -10.26 -7.82 1.13
N GLY A 74 -10.56 -6.55 1.01
CA GLY A 74 -11.74 -5.94 1.60
C GLY A 74 -11.36 -4.97 2.72
N ARG A 75 -12.32 -4.14 3.11
CA ARG A 75 -12.07 -3.01 4.02
C ARG A 75 -11.51 -3.45 5.37
N ASP A 76 -12.22 -4.34 6.05
CA ASP A 76 -11.83 -4.69 7.43
C ASP A 76 -10.52 -5.46 7.45
N GLU A 77 -10.35 -6.40 6.53
CA GLU A 77 -9.14 -7.19 6.48
C GLU A 77 -7.93 -6.35 6.05
N PHE A 78 -8.15 -5.36 5.17
CA PHE A 78 -7.08 -4.44 4.79
C PHE A 78 -6.50 -3.72 6.03
N TRP A 79 -7.36 -3.15 6.87
CA TRP A 79 -6.91 -2.45 8.07
C TRP A 79 -6.21 -3.37 9.04
N GLU A 80 -6.72 -4.58 9.22
CA GLU A 80 -6.09 -5.57 10.09
C GLU A 80 -4.70 -5.94 9.62
N LEU A 81 -4.54 -6.20 8.31
CA LEU A 81 -3.25 -6.57 7.74
C LEU A 81 -2.27 -5.40 7.77
N LEU A 82 -2.74 -4.18 7.50
CA LEU A 82 -1.88 -3.00 7.61
C LEU A 82 -1.38 -2.82 9.04
N GLN A 83 -2.24 -3.03 10.04
CA GLN A 83 -1.83 -2.94 11.43
C GLN A 83 -0.74 -3.96 11.76
N LYS A 84 -0.85 -5.17 11.24
CA LYS A 84 0.19 -6.20 11.43
C LYS A 84 1.53 -5.77 10.83
N LEU A 85 1.51 -5.13 9.67
CA LEU A 85 2.73 -4.61 9.06
C LEU A 85 3.33 -3.48 9.90
N LEU A 86 2.51 -2.57 10.42
CA LEU A 86 2.97 -1.50 11.29
C LEU A 86 3.56 -2.05 12.59
N ASP A 87 2.94 -3.07 13.15
CA ASP A 87 3.47 -3.74 14.35
C ASP A 87 4.84 -4.39 14.07
N LYS A 88 4.98 -5.00 12.89
CA LYS A 88 6.26 -5.56 12.47
C LYS A 88 7.33 -4.50 12.36
N LYS A 89 7.00 -3.34 11.80
CA LYS A 89 7.91 -2.21 11.70
C LYS A 89 8.36 -1.77 13.10
N ASP A 90 7.41 -1.64 14.03
CA ASP A 90 7.70 -1.15 15.39
C ASP A 90 8.58 -2.13 16.18
N SER A 91 8.59 -3.40 15.83
CA SER A 91 9.37 -4.41 16.54
C SER A 91 10.78 -4.61 15.98
N GLN A 92 11.15 -3.84 14.98
CA GLN A 92 12.50 -3.90 14.37
C GLN A 92 13.49 -2.96 15.06
#